data_891df1408d615b70bcca61ab4a8a64b8
#
_entry.id   891df1408d615b70bcca61ab4a8a64b8
#
_cell.length_a   1.000
_cell.length_b   1.000
_cell.length_c   1.000
_cell.angle_alpha   90.00
_cell.angle_beta   90.00
_cell.angle_gamma   90.00
#
_symmetry.space_group_name_H-M   'P 1'
#
loop_
_entity.id
_entity.type
_entity.pdbx_description
1 polymer ?
#
loop_
_entity_poly.entity_id
_entity_poly.type
_entity_poly.pdbx_seq_one_letter_code
_entity_poly.pdbx_strand_id
1 'polypeptide(L)'
;DAEAELTALLSEQVAAEIDREILRDLRKGAAWNLRWDYNGWRRLSLTTSYTQKDWNQTLITAINQLSAQIHKSTLRGGANWIVVSSEISAIFDDLEYFHVSNASPEQDQYNMGIERVGTLAGRYQVYRDPYFPANTVLVGHKGTSLLDTGYIYAPYVPLQLTPTMYNPFNFTPIKGIMTRYAKKMVNNRFYGRITVDGVRTFDLRELR
;
A
#
# COMPACT_ATOMS: atom_id res chain seq x y z
N ASP A 1 13.45 -23.42 -19.64
CA ASP A 1 13.78 -24.18 -18.43
C ASP A 1 12.72 -23.92 -17.35
N ALA A 2 11.71 -24.81 -17.29
CA ALA A 2 10.52 -24.64 -16.45
C ALA A 2 10.86 -24.51 -14.94
N GLU A 3 11.94 -25.16 -14.49
CA GLU A 3 12.38 -25.09 -13.09
C GLU A 3 12.86 -23.68 -12.72
N ALA A 4 13.60 -23.03 -13.61
CA ALA A 4 14.08 -21.65 -13.36
C ALA A 4 12.93 -20.64 -13.33
N GLU A 5 11.95 -20.78 -14.22
CA GLU A 5 10.77 -19.93 -14.26
C GLU A 5 9.90 -20.09 -13.01
N LEU A 6 9.63 -21.33 -12.60
CA LEU A 6 8.89 -21.62 -11.37
C LEU A 6 9.59 -21.09 -10.12
N THR A 7 10.91 -21.20 -10.07
CA THR A 7 11.72 -20.67 -8.98
C THR A 7 11.65 -19.15 -8.90
N ALA A 8 11.73 -18.44 -10.03
CA ALA A 8 11.60 -17.00 -10.09
C ALA A 8 10.22 -16.56 -9.62
N LEU A 9 9.15 -17.21 -10.10
CA LEU A 9 7.78 -16.92 -9.69
C LEU A 9 7.58 -17.13 -8.18
N LEU A 10 8.12 -18.21 -7.63
CA LEU A 10 8.04 -18.51 -6.20
C LEU A 10 8.78 -17.45 -5.36
N SER A 11 9.94 -16.98 -5.81
CA SER A 11 10.70 -15.91 -5.16
C SER A 11 9.92 -14.60 -5.13
N GLU A 12 9.29 -14.23 -6.24
CA GLU A 12 8.43 -13.04 -6.31
C GLU A 12 7.23 -13.14 -5.37
N GLN A 13 6.59 -14.30 -5.29
CA GLN A 13 5.46 -14.51 -4.39
C GLN A 13 5.85 -14.38 -2.92
N VAL A 14 6.97 -14.95 -2.51
CA VAL A 14 7.47 -14.83 -1.12
C VAL A 14 7.82 -13.38 -0.79
N ALA A 15 8.48 -12.66 -1.69
CA ALA A 15 8.76 -11.24 -1.50
C ALA A 15 7.46 -10.42 -1.36
N ALA A 16 6.47 -10.68 -2.21
CA ALA A 16 5.18 -10.00 -2.15
C ALA A 16 4.41 -10.30 -0.84
N GLU A 17 4.48 -11.52 -0.33
CA GLU A 17 3.87 -11.88 0.96
C GLU A 17 4.52 -11.15 2.13
N ILE A 18 5.85 -11.01 2.12
CA ILE A 18 6.59 -10.24 3.14
C ILE A 18 6.17 -8.76 3.09
N ASP A 19 6.08 -8.18 1.91
CA ASP A 19 5.65 -6.79 1.74
C ASP A 19 4.22 -6.57 2.26
N ARG A 20 3.30 -7.48 1.95
CA ARG A 20 1.92 -7.43 2.46
C ARG A 20 1.87 -7.58 3.98
N GLU A 21 2.71 -8.43 4.55
CA GLU A 21 2.81 -8.60 6.00
C GLU A 21 3.28 -7.30 6.67
N ILE A 22 4.29 -6.65 6.13
CA ILE A 22 4.81 -5.37 6.64
C ILE A 22 3.72 -4.29 6.54
N LEU A 23 3.07 -4.16 5.39
CA LEU A 23 1.98 -3.19 5.22
C LEU A 23 0.80 -3.45 6.16
N ARG A 24 0.47 -4.70 6.41
CA ARG A 24 -0.55 -5.08 7.38
C ARG A 24 -0.17 -4.65 8.80
N ASP A 25 1.08 -4.84 9.19
CA ASP A 25 1.58 -4.42 10.49
C ASP A 25 1.55 -2.88 10.64
N LEU A 26 1.97 -2.16 9.60
CA LEU A 26 1.91 -0.70 9.57
C LEU A 26 0.47 -0.19 9.69
N ARG A 27 -0.44 -0.77 8.95
CA ARG A 27 -1.86 -0.41 8.97
C ARG A 27 -2.51 -0.67 10.32
N LYS A 28 -2.23 -1.82 10.92
CA LYS A 28 -2.80 -2.20 12.24
C LYS A 28 -2.17 -1.41 13.38
N GLY A 29 -0.89 -1.09 13.27
CA GLY A 29 -0.13 -0.41 14.30
C GLY A 29 -0.13 1.11 14.22
N ALA A 30 -0.64 1.71 13.14
CA ALA A 30 -0.66 3.15 12.94
C ALA A 30 -1.33 3.87 14.11
N ALA A 31 -0.63 4.89 14.66
CA ALA A 31 -1.12 5.61 15.84
C ALA A 31 -2.31 6.51 15.53
N TRP A 32 -2.34 7.08 14.34
CA TRP A 32 -3.34 8.07 13.95
C TRP A 32 -4.38 7.45 13.04
N ASN A 33 -5.65 7.75 13.30
CA ASN A 33 -6.77 7.26 12.50
C ASN A 33 -7.71 8.41 12.18
N LEU A 34 -8.07 8.57 10.91
CA LEU A 34 -9.01 9.55 10.41
C LEU A 34 -10.05 8.84 9.55
N ARG A 35 -11.27 9.35 9.53
CA ARG A 35 -12.33 8.85 8.64
C ARG A 35 -12.70 9.92 7.63
N TRP A 36 -12.88 9.50 6.38
CA TRP A 36 -13.38 10.34 5.31
C TRP A 36 -14.50 9.62 4.57
N ASP A 37 -15.58 10.33 4.27
CA ASP A 37 -16.75 9.76 3.60
C ASP A 37 -16.77 10.15 2.14
N TYR A 38 -16.67 9.16 1.26
CA TYR A 38 -16.74 9.36 -0.19
C TYR A 38 -18.06 9.98 -0.66
N ASN A 39 -19.17 9.68 0.01
CA ASN A 39 -20.50 10.17 -0.29
C ASN A 39 -20.96 11.32 0.62
N GLY A 40 -20.05 11.95 1.35
CA GLY A 40 -20.38 12.96 2.36
C GLY A 40 -21.15 14.16 1.79
N TRP A 41 -20.83 14.61 0.59
CA TRP A 41 -21.53 15.72 -0.06
C TRP A 41 -23.00 15.40 -0.36
N ARG A 42 -23.33 14.15 -0.67
CA ARG A 42 -24.73 13.70 -0.86
C ARG A 42 -25.47 13.59 0.46
N ARG A 43 -24.80 13.06 1.48
CA ARG A 43 -25.38 12.92 2.82
C ARG A 43 -25.68 14.27 3.48
N LEU A 44 -24.84 15.26 3.24
CA LEU A 44 -25.01 16.63 3.73
C LEU A 44 -25.90 17.49 2.84
N SER A 45 -26.53 16.90 1.82
CA SER A 45 -27.40 17.60 0.85
C SER A 45 -26.71 18.75 0.11
N LEU A 46 -25.40 18.64 -0.11
CA LEU A 46 -24.59 19.64 -0.83
C LEU A 46 -24.59 19.44 -2.35
N THR A 47 -25.59 18.75 -2.87
CA THR A 47 -25.67 18.35 -4.30
C THR A 47 -25.77 19.52 -5.28
N THR A 48 -26.15 20.70 -4.81
CA THR A 48 -26.20 21.92 -5.63
C THR A 48 -24.85 22.68 -5.66
N SER A 49 -23.98 22.42 -4.67
CA SER A 49 -22.73 23.17 -4.48
C SER A 49 -21.48 22.40 -4.83
N TYR A 50 -21.56 21.06 -4.79
CA TYR A 50 -20.42 20.18 -5.00
C TYR A 50 -20.69 19.10 -6.05
N THR A 51 -19.67 18.81 -6.84
CA THR A 51 -19.59 17.59 -7.66
C THR A 51 -18.77 16.53 -6.92
N GLN A 52 -18.80 15.27 -7.37
CA GLN A 52 -17.95 14.24 -6.79
C GLN A 52 -16.46 14.57 -6.92
N LYS A 53 -16.07 15.19 -8.03
CA LYS A 53 -14.69 15.63 -8.23
C LYS A 53 -14.25 16.67 -7.20
N ASP A 54 -15.11 17.68 -6.96
CA ASP A 54 -14.82 18.73 -5.97
C ASP A 54 -14.75 18.14 -4.55
N TRP A 55 -15.61 17.18 -4.24
CA TRP A 55 -15.58 16.51 -2.95
C TRP A 55 -14.34 15.66 -2.75
N ASN A 56 -13.85 15.01 -3.80
CA ASN A 56 -12.62 14.21 -3.75
C ASN A 56 -11.40 15.06 -3.36
N GLN A 57 -11.38 16.35 -3.65
CA GLN A 57 -10.31 17.26 -3.21
C GLN A 57 -10.24 17.37 -1.68
N THR A 58 -11.31 17.13 -0.97
CA THR A 58 -11.32 17.12 0.51
C THR A 58 -10.50 15.97 1.09
N LEU A 59 -10.27 14.89 0.34
CA LEU A 59 -9.39 13.80 0.73
C LEU A 59 -7.93 14.27 0.85
N ILE A 60 -7.49 15.17 -0.03
CA ILE A 60 -6.15 15.79 0.06
C ILE A 60 -6.01 16.56 1.36
N THR A 61 -7.04 17.32 1.75
CA THR A 61 -7.07 18.05 3.02
C THR A 61 -6.94 17.09 4.21
N ALA A 62 -7.64 15.97 4.18
CA ALA A 62 -7.55 14.95 5.22
C ALA A 62 -6.14 14.36 5.32
N ILE A 63 -5.50 14.07 4.18
CA ILE A 63 -4.13 13.58 4.12
C ILE A 63 -3.15 14.62 4.67
N ASN A 64 -3.32 15.89 4.33
CA ASN A 64 -2.46 16.97 4.82
C ASN A 64 -2.61 17.18 6.33
N GLN A 65 -3.81 17.08 6.88
CA GLN A 65 -4.06 17.14 8.32
C GLN A 65 -3.38 15.96 9.06
N LEU A 66 -3.44 14.76 8.49
CA LEU A 66 -2.79 13.60 9.05
C LEU A 66 -1.27 13.74 9.01
N SER A 67 -0.72 14.27 7.91
CA SER A 67 0.69 14.59 7.79
C SER A 67 1.16 15.63 8.82
N ALA A 68 0.36 16.67 9.04
CA ALA A 68 0.64 17.67 10.07
C ALA A 68 0.64 17.07 11.47
N GLN A 69 -0.26 16.13 11.76
CA GLN A 69 -0.30 15.43 13.05
C GLN A 69 0.94 14.55 13.25
N ILE A 70 1.39 13.86 12.22
CA ILE A 70 2.64 13.09 12.24
C ILE A 70 3.83 14.00 12.53
N HIS A 71 3.93 15.14 11.85
CA HIS A 71 4.98 16.12 12.09
C HIS A 71 4.96 16.66 13.52
N LYS A 72 3.79 17.03 14.02
CA LYS A 72 3.61 17.56 15.36
C LYS A 72 4.02 16.58 16.45
N SER A 73 3.74 15.30 16.26
CA SER A 73 4.01 14.27 17.26
C SER A 73 5.45 13.74 17.23
N THR A 74 6.09 13.71 16.06
CA THR A 74 7.43 13.17 15.89
C THR A 74 8.53 14.23 15.87
N LEU A 75 8.20 15.47 15.46
CA LEU A 75 9.14 16.57 15.23
C LEU A 75 10.26 16.24 14.23
N ARG A 76 10.08 15.21 13.41
CA ARG A 76 11.07 14.72 12.42
C ARG A 76 10.69 14.99 10.98
N GLY A 77 9.46 15.32 10.72
CA GLY A 77 8.93 15.61 9.40
C GLY A 77 7.53 15.08 9.21
N GLY A 78 6.82 15.62 8.23
CA GLY A 78 5.50 15.15 7.84
C GLY A 78 5.57 13.89 6.99
N ALA A 79 4.43 13.33 6.65
CA ALA A 79 4.32 12.19 5.77
C ALA A 79 4.98 12.46 4.40
N ASN A 80 5.59 11.44 3.83
CA ASN A 80 6.23 11.52 2.51
C ASN A 80 5.84 10.38 1.57
N TRP A 81 5.06 9.41 2.04
CA TRP A 81 4.55 8.32 1.22
C TRP A 81 3.11 7.94 1.59
N ILE A 82 2.39 7.40 0.62
CA ILE A 82 1.00 6.96 0.75
C ILE A 82 0.86 5.60 0.05
N VAL A 83 0.16 4.67 0.69
CA VAL A 83 -0.25 3.40 0.08
C VAL A 83 -1.76 3.36 0.01
N VAL A 84 -2.29 3.05 -1.16
CA VAL A 84 -3.72 2.99 -1.44
C VAL A 84 -4.12 1.67 -2.09
N SER A 85 -5.39 1.31 -1.96
CA SER A 85 -5.99 0.23 -2.73
C SER A 85 -6.23 0.65 -4.19
N SER A 86 -6.55 -0.30 -5.06
CA SER A 86 -6.89 -0.01 -6.45
C SER A 86 -8.13 0.88 -6.57
N GLU A 87 -9.12 0.68 -5.72
CA GLU A 87 -10.36 1.47 -5.70
C GLU A 87 -10.11 2.92 -5.32
N ILE A 88 -9.27 3.15 -4.31
CA ILE A 88 -8.90 4.50 -3.89
C ILE A 88 -7.93 5.14 -4.88
N SER A 89 -7.08 4.36 -5.54
CA SER A 89 -6.23 4.85 -6.62
C SER A 89 -7.05 5.49 -7.75
N ALA A 90 -8.22 4.93 -8.08
CA ALA A 90 -9.14 5.52 -9.05
C ALA A 90 -9.69 6.89 -8.60
N ILE A 91 -9.87 7.09 -7.30
CA ILE A 91 -10.25 8.40 -6.74
C ILE A 91 -9.09 9.39 -6.89
N PHE A 92 -7.86 8.95 -6.71
CA PHE A 92 -6.67 9.79 -6.85
C PHE A 92 -6.48 10.28 -8.29
N ASP A 93 -6.86 9.49 -9.29
CA ASP A 93 -6.77 9.90 -10.70
C ASP A 93 -7.63 11.12 -11.02
N ASP A 94 -8.69 11.36 -10.25
CA ASP A 94 -9.54 12.55 -10.37
C ASP A 94 -8.98 13.79 -9.66
N LEU A 95 -7.89 13.68 -8.91
CA LEU A 95 -7.34 14.78 -8.14
C LEU A 95 -6.45 15.67 -9.00
N GLU A 96 -6.62 16.99 -8.88
CA GLU A 96 -5.87 17.98 -9.68
C GLU A 96 -4.38 18.00 -9.38
N TYR A 97 -4.00 17.69 -8.15
CA TYR A 97 -2.60 17.71 -7.70
C TYR A 97 -1.91 16.35 -7.79
N PHE A 98 -2.55 15.38 -8.40
CA PHE A 98 -1.97 14.07 -8.61
C PHE A 98 -1.27 14.00 -9.97
N HIS A 99 0.02 13.67 -9.95
CA HIS A 99 0.83 13.51 -11.15
C HIS A 99 1.23 12.04 -11.31
N VAL A 100 0.78 11.43 -12.40
CA VAL A 100 1.13 10.04 -12.74
C VAL A 100 2.60 10.00 -13.19
N SER A 101 3.39 9.13 -12.58
CA SER A 101 4.81 8.99 -12.91
C SER A 101 5.09 8.11 -14.11
N ASN A 102 4.16 7.23 -14.48
CA ASN A 102 4.27 6.31 -15.60
C ASN A 102 3.17 6.61 -16.62
N ALA A 103 3.54 7.32 -17.68
CA ALA A 103 2.63 7.62 -18.78
C ALA A 103 2.54 6.51 -19.84
N SER A 104 3.28 5.40 -19.67
CA SER A 104 3.30 4.31 -20.65
C SER A 104 2.27 3.23 -20.30
N PRO A 105 1.29 2.99 -21.20
CA PRO A 105 0.27 1.97 -20.98
C PRO A 105 0.82 0.54 -20.84
N GLU A 106 2.02 0.30 -21.35
CA GLU A 106 2.65 -1.01 -21.34
C GLU A 106 3.20 -1.42 -19.96
N GLN A 107 3.52 -0.46 -19.11
CA GLN A 107 4.03 -0.73 -17.75
C GLN A 107 2.92 -1.00 -16.72
N ASP A 108 1.71 -0.60 -17.01
CA ASP A 108 0.54 -0.74 -16.10
C ASP A 108 -0.09 -2.15 -16.16
N GLN A 109 0.28 -2.97 -17.17
CA GLN A 109 -0.47 -4.19 -17.49
C GLN A 109 -0.12 -5.42 -16.64
N TYR A 110 1.01 -5.47 -15.96
CA TYR A 110 1.53 -6.74 -15.43
C TYR A 110 2.05 -6.74 -14.00
N ASN A 111 1.92 -5.64 -13.26
CA ASN A 111 2.41 -5.59 -11.88
C ASN A 111 1.41 -6.20 -10.90
N MET A 112 1.67 -7.45 -10.49
CA MET A 112 0.91 -8.12 -9.43
C MET A 112 1.32 -7.67 -8.01
N GLY A 113 2.32 -6.81 -7.90
CA GLY A 113 2.87 -6.31 -6.63
C GLY A 113 2.50 -4.86 -6.33
N ILE A 114 3.20 -4.31 -5.35
CA ILE A 114 3.10 -2.91 -4.99
C ILE A 114 3.77 -2.06 -6.05
N GLU A 115 3.05 -1.09 -6.58
CA GLU A 115 3.47 -0.25 -7.68
C GLU A 115 3.45 1.22 -7.28
N ARG A 116 4.48 1.96 -7.71
CA ARG A 116 4.48 3.41 -7.60
C ARG A 116 3.68 4.01 -8.75
N VAL A 117 2.56 4.64 -8.45
CA VAL A 117 1.67 5.24 -9.46
C VAL A 117 1.92 6.71 -9.73
N GLY A 118 2.43 7.46 -8.75
CA GLY A 118 2.66 8.87 -8.95
C GLY A 118 3.03 9.65 -7.70
N THR A 119 2.88 10.95 -7.78
CA THR A 119 3.08 11.89 -6.67
C THR A 119 1.85 12.74 -6.46
N LEU A 120 1.46 12.93 -5.21
CA LEU A 120 0.37 13.81 -4.80
C LEU A 120 0.95 15.09 -4.21
N ALA A 121 0.51 16.25 -4.71
CA ALA A 121 0.94 17.57 -4.29
C ALA A 121 2.48 17.80 -4.26
N GLY A 122 3.23 17.02 -5.03
CA GLY A 122 4.69 17.08 -5.08
C GLY A 122 5.41 16.62 -3.80
N ARG A 123 4.68 16.22 -2.77
CA ARG A 123 5.25 15.79 -1.47
C ARG A 123 5.14 14.31 -1.22
N TYR A 124 4.02 13.69 -1.59
CA TYR A 124 3.71 12.32 -1.28
C TYR A 124 3.96 11.41 -2.47
N GLN A 125 4.76 10.39 -2.26
CA GLN A 125 4.89 9.31 -3.24
C GLN A 125 3.74 8.34 -3.01
N VAL A 126 2.96 8.07 -4.05
CA VAL A 126 1.76 7.23 -3.98
C VAL A 126 2.07 5.86 -4.56
N TYR A 127 1.76 4.83 -3.77
CA TYR A 127 1.90 3.44 -4.13
C TYR A 127 0.52 2.78 -4.15
N ARG A 128 0.29 1.93 -5.13
CA ARG A 128 -0.92 1.12 -5.25
C ARG A 128 -0.61 -0.33 -4.92
N ASP A 129 -1.40 -0.92 -4.04
CA ASP A 129 -1.35 -2.34 -3.71
C ASP A 129 -2.72 -2.97 -4.02
N PRO A 130 -2.79 -3.92 -4.98
CA PRO A 130 -4.05 -4.58 -5.33
C PRO A 130 -4.67 -5.38 -4.18
N TYR A 131 -3.85 -5.86 -3.25
CA TYR A 131 -4.27 -6.66 -2.10
C TYR A 131 -4.56 -5.85 -0.85
N PHE A 132 -4.42 -4.54 -0.95
CA PHE A 132 -4.72 -3.64 0.17
C PHE A 132 -6.23 -3.54 0.40
N PRO A 133 -6.69 -3.39 1.67
CA PRO A 133 -8.12 -3.21 1.92
C PRO A 133 -8.70 -2.03 1.15
N ALA A 134 -9.85 -2.25 0.49
CA ALA A 134 -10.47 -1.31 -0.43
C ALA A 134 -10.79 0.07 0.18
N ASN A 135 -10.96 0.12 1.49
CA ASN A 135 -11.41 1.29 2.23
C ASN A 135 -10.31 1.99 3.05
N THR A 136 -9.05 1.68 2.82
CA THR A 136 -7.97 2.19 3.66
C THR A 136 -6.91 2.91 2.84
N VAL A 137 -6.48 4.06 3.36
CA VAL A 137 -5.30 4.80 2.93
C VAL A 137 -4.29 4.77 4.07
N LEU A 138 -3.09 4.30 3.80
CA LEU A 138 -1.98 4.30 4.75
C LEU A 138 -1.03 5.44 4.40
N VAL A 139 -0.73 6.27 5.39
CA VAL A 139 0.14 7.44 5.24
C VAL A 139 1.29 7.32 6.23
N GLY A 140 2.48 7.62 5.80
CA GLY A 140 3.64 7.50 6.68
C GLY A 140 4.81 8.38 6.31
N HIS A 141 5.75 8.42 7.23
CA HIS A 141 7.04 9.09 7.07
C HIS A 141 8.18 8.09 7.06
N LYS A 142 9.08 8.26 6.11
CA LYS A 142 10.34 7.54 6.04
C LYS A 142 11.49 8.54 5.96
N GLY A 143 12.33 8.55 6.98
CA GLY A 143 13.55 9.35 6.99
C GLY A 143 14.79 8.55 6.59
N THR A 144 15.92 9.24 6.52
CA THR A 144 17.23 8.66 6.21
C THR A 144 18.00 8.19 7.44
N SER A 145 17.65 8.73 8.60
CA SER A 145 18.29 8.41 9.88
C SER A 145 17.59 7.24 10.57
N LEU A 146 18.33 6.49 11.37
CA LEU A 146 17.76 5.46 12.24
C LEU A 146 16.77 6.04 13.26
N LEU A 147 16.96 7.28 13.69
CA LEU A 147 16.04 7.99 14.59
C LEU A 147 14.72 8.40 13.92
N ASP A 148 14.68 8.43 12.60
CA ASP A 148 13.49 8.73 11.81
C ASP A 148 12.76 7.46 11.34
N THR A 149 13.04 6.33 11.98
CA THR A 149 12.53 5.03 11.62
C THR A 149 11.40 4.63 12.56
N GLY A 150 10.23 4.37 12.01
CA GLY A 150 9.06 3.89 12.76
C GLY A 150 8.91 2.37 12.77
N TYR A 151 9.44 1.69 11.78
CA TYR A 151 9.37 0.25 11.61
C TYR A 151 10.69 -0.31 11.14
N ILE A 152 11.14 -1.40 11.75
CA ILE A 152 12.40 -2.06 11.40
C ILE A 152 12.11 -3.43 10.82
N TYR A 153 12.67 -3.68 9.65
CA TYR A 153 12.76 -4.98 9.01
C TYR A 153 14.24 -5.37 8.91
N ALA A 154 14.59 -6.48 9.53
CA ALA A 154 15.97 -6.95 9.62
C ALA A 154 16.07 -8.40 9.13
N PRO A 155 16.32 -8.64 7.85
CA PRO A 155 16.59 -9.98 7.33
C PRO A 155 17.99 -10.42 7.78
N TYR A 156 18.09 -11.57 8.46
CA TYR A 156 19.35 -12.17 8.85
C TYR A 156 19.69 -13.43 8.04
N VAL A 157 18.71 -14.04 7.41
CA VAL A 157 18.91 -15.05 6.37
C VAL A 157 18.25 -14.54 5.10
N PRO A 158 19.02 -14.25 4.04
CA PRO A 158 18.44 -13.81 2.78
C PRO A 158 17.57 -14.90 2.16
N LEU A 159 16.79 -14.55 1.15
CA LEU A 159 15.98 -15.48 0.40
C LEU A 159 16.89 -16.53 -0.25
N GLN A 160 16.73 -17.77 0.15
CA GLN A 160 17.55 -18.90 -0.30
C GLN A 160 16.66 -20.00 -0.86
N LEU A 161 17.15 -20.61 -1.93
CA LEU A 161 16.57 -21.81 -2.51
C LEU A 161 17.10 -23.04 -1.77
N THR A 162 16.21 -23.98 -1.47
CA THR A 162 16.62 -25.31 -1.01
C THR A 162 17.14 -26.14 -2.18
N PRO A 163 18.06 -27.10 -1.95
CA PRO A 163 18.41 -28.10 -2.95
C PRO A 163 17.15 -28.85 -3.40
N THR A 164 17.15 -29.31 -4.64
CA THR A 164 16.06 -30.16 -5.12
C THR A 164 16.07 -31.47 -4.34
N MET A 165 14.97 -31.78 -3.68
CA MET A 165 14.74 -33.02 -2.96
C MET A 165 13.69 -33.84 -3.69
N TYR A 166 13.71 -35.16 -3.49
CA TYR A 166 12.72 -36.04 -4.07
C TYR A 166 11.82 -36.63 -2.99
N ASN A 167 10.53 -36.61 -3.24
CA ASN A 167 9.56 -37.24 -2.34
C ASN A 167 9.77 -38.77 -2.38
N PRO A 168 10.00 -39.43 -1.23
CA PRO A 168 10.26 -40.85 -1.19
C PRO A 168 9.07 -41.73 -1.61
N PHE A 169 7.86 -41.20 -1.61
CA PHE A 169 6.64 -41.96 -1.95
C PHE A 169 6.32 -41.96 -3.44
N ASN A 170 6.61 -40.90 -4.18
CA ASN A 170 6.25 -40.77 -5.59
C ASN A 170 7.37 -40.22 -6.49
N PHE A 171 8.58 -40.07 -5.95
CA PHE A 171 9.76 -39.56 -6.65
C PHE A 171 9.60 -38.21 -7.33
N THR A 172 8.60 -37.42 -6.94
CA THR A 172 8.43 -36.06 -7.46
C THR A 172 9.49 -35.11 -6.91
N PRO A 173 10.07 -34.23 -7.73
CA PRO A 173 11.01 -33.23 -7.25
C PRO A 173 10.30 -32.18 -6.40
N ILE A 174 10.91 -31.83 -5.26
CA ILE A 174 10.43 -30.79 -4.34
C ILE A 174 11.53 -29.75 -4.19
N LYS A 175 11.17 -28.49 -4.36
CA LYS A 175 12.06 -27.35 -4.14
C LYS A 175 11.35 -26.32 -3.31
N GLY A 176 12.05 -25.73 -2.35
CA GLY A 176 11.50 -24.73 -1.45
C GLY A 176 12.32 -23.45 -1.45
N ILE A 177 11.70 -22.40 -0.93
CA ILE A 177 12.36 -21.13 -0.66
C ILE A 177 12.26 -20.86 0.83
N MET A 178 13.34 -20.39 1.41
CA MET A 178 13.44 -20.05 2.83
C MET A 178 14.06 -18.67 3.01
N THR A 179 13.52 -17.92 3.93
CA THR A 179 14.12 -16.70 4.46
C THR A 179 13.85 -16.61 5.95
N ARG A 180 14.67 -15.89 6.67
CA ARG A 180 14.47 -15.57 8.10
C ARG A 180 14.73 -14.09 8.33
N TYR A 181 13.80 -13.46 8.99
CA TYR A 181 13.88 -12.03 9.27
C TYR A 181 13.24 -11.72 10.63
N ALA A 182 13.64 -10.60 11.19
CA ALA A 182 12.98 -9.99 12.34
C ALA A 182 12.29 -8.71 11.89
N LYS A 183 11.18 -8.39 12.51
CA LYS A 183 10.44 -7.16 12.27
C LYS A 183 9.87 -6.60 13.56
N LYS A 184 9.81 -5.28 13.68
CA LYS A 184 9.24 -4.61 14.84
C LYS A 184 8.75 -3.21 14.50
N MET A 185 7.59 -2.85 15.01
CA MET A 185 7.13 -1.47 15.10
C MET A 185 7.83 -0.80 16.28
N VAL A 186 8.70 0.16 16.00
CA VAL A 186 9.46 0.90 17.02
C VAL A 186 8.73 2.15 17.46
N ASN A 187 8.19 2.90 16.50
CA ASN A 187 7.44 4.12 16.76
C ASN A 187 6.26 4.21 15.78
N ASN A 188 5.06 3.96 16.26
CA ASN A 188 3.86 3.98 15.45
C ASN A 188 3.34 5.40 15.14
N ARG A 189 3.91 6.44 15.77
CA ARG A 189 3.53 7.84 15.53
C ARG A 189 3.93 8.36 14.16
N PHE A 190 4.83 7.66 13.46
CA PHE A 190 5.20 7.95 12.08
C PHE A 190 4.14 7.53 11.05
N TYR A 191 3.11 6.80 11.47
CA TYR A 191 2.12 6.22 10.59
C TYR A 191 0.72 6.61 10.98
N GLY A 192 -0.10 6.86 9.95
CA GLY A 192 -1.50 7.14 10.09
C GLY A 192 -2.31 6.42 9.01
N ARG A 193 -3.58 6.19 9.27
CA ARG A 193 -4.48 5.62 8.29
C ARG A 193 -5.74 6.46 8.16
N ILE A 194 -6.28 6.50 6.96
CA ILE A 194 -7.58 7.08 6.67
C ILE A 194 -8.51 5.94 6.27
N THR A 195 -9.62 5.81 6.96
CA THR A 195 -10.71 4.91 6.57
C THR A 195 -11.66 5.66 5.67
N VAL A 196 -11.86 5.16 4.46
CA VAL A 196 -12.75 5.76 3.47
C VAL A 196 -14.08 5.02 3.49
N ASP A 197 -15.13 5.69 3.91
CA ASP A 197 -16.48 5.13 3.93
C ASP A 197 -17.16 5.32 2.56
N GLY A 198 -17.93 4.33 2.13
CA GLY A 198 -18.75 4.43 0.92
C GLY A 198 -18.01 4.24 -0.40
N VAL A 199 -16.83 3.67 -0.39
CA VAL A 199 -16.11 3.28 -1.60
C VAL A 199 -16.92 2.20 -2.35
N ARG A 200 -17.05 2.37 -3.67
CA ARG A 200 -17.72 1.39 -4.50
C ARG A 200 -16.89 0.13 -4.61
N THR A 201 -17.52 -1.00 -4.31
CA THR A 201 -17.02 -2.33 -4.57
C THR A 201 -17.87 -2.98 -5.65
N PHE A 202 -17.27 -3.85 -6.45
CA PHE A 202 -17.95 -4.56 -7.53
C PHE A 202 -18.03 -6.04 -7.18
N ASP A 203 -19.23 -6.59 -7.28
CA ASP A 203 -19.46 -8.01 -7.10
C ASP A 203 -19.25 -8.75 -8.44
N LEU A 204 -18.50 -9.84 -8.40
CA LEU A 204 -18.34 -10.71 -9.54
C LEU A 204 -19.68 -11.41 -9.83
N ARG A 205 -20.27 -11.15 -11.01
CA ARG A 205 -21.41 -11.93 -11.49
C ARG A 205 -20.90 -13.23 -12.08
N GLU A 206 -21.22 -14.32 -11.43
CA GLU A 206 -20.99 -15.63 -12.03
C GLU A 206 -21.90 -15.80 -13.26
N LEU A 207 -21.31 -16.23 -14.36
CA LEU A 207 -22.05 -16.63 -15.55
C LEU A 207 -22.83 -17.90 -15.20
N ARG A 208 -24.17 -17.82 -15.20
CA ARG A 208 -25.06 -18.96 -15.07
C ARG A 208 -25.21 -19.70 -16.41
#